data_7da50f2eac57b6d4e83c0e9b0728c776
#
_entry.id   7da50f2eac57b6d4e83c0e9b0728c776
#
_cell.length_a   1.000
_cell.length_b   1.000
_cell.length_c   1.000
_cell.angle_alpha   90.00
_cell.angle_beta   90.00
_cell.angle_gamma   90.00
#
_symmetry.space_group_name_H-M   'P 1'
#
loop_
_entity.id
_entity.type
_entity.pdbx_description
1 polymer ?
#
loop_
_entity_poly.entity_id
_entity_poly.type
_entity_poly.pdbx_seq_one_letter_code
_entity_poly.pdbx_strand_id
1 'polypeptide(L)'
;TTSDNGITGAWSPAFNNSATNTYTFTPNSGQCALNTQMTITITPLPTVTATPSSDAFCSGGTTNIQLTSDVPGATFSWTVTGNDVTGLSAGSGTSINQTLIANSGAITTLDVTYTIVAEANNCVGPPTVVVVKVTPIPDVRITSDPAPICSGSSTNISFDSSIPGAQFSWVVSSVTGVSGASSGTGTSIQQVLTTTGLSQGSVTYQVTPTFEGCPGIPQTVTVLVNPLPLLLNYGLHAPICSGGDTNIPLSTLNSNTIFNWLVDPQGVDGAISGSASGPDYTIIQNLTTTVSNVAGYVDYVITPVLDGCSGIPFTIRVNVNPLPEPKLVDGSICVDEFGVPFQSYTLDSGLDNATYDFVWYFNGNPIPNSNNATYTANAVGTYGVIAMNSLTNCFSSVFPDMVTAVVGSTTPSADIEVYQSDYFSGNATLTVDVTGGSGTLMYSLDEGTLQASNVFTNVSAGPHTITAIDTQGCTYLTYDVFVIGYPQYFTPNGDGYNDTWFIEGLQDTDVIHIFDRYGKLIKQLRGEEGWNGTYNQELLPSTDYWFTIDYLENGVKKQFKAHFAMKR
;
A
#
# COMPACT_ATOMS: atom_id res chain seq x y z
N THR A 1 -2.08 63.04 100.55
CA THR A 1 -3.47 62.63 100.32
C THR A 1 -4.26 62.76 101.64
N THR A 2 -5.58 62.90 101.49
CA THR A 2 -6.48 62.98 102.68
C THR A 2 -7.37 61.76 102.69
N SER A 3 -7.51 61.06 103.82
CA SER A 3 -8.46 59.93 103.95
C SER A 3 -9.91 60.48 104.05
N ASP A 4 -10.91 59.60 103.90
CA ASP A 4 -12.35 59.93 104.04
C ASP A 4 -12.71 60.53 105.39
N ASN A 5 -11.91 60.25 106.42
CA ASN A 5 -12.07 60.79 107.80
C ASN A 5 -11.26 62.08 108.03
N GLY A 6 -10.77 62.77 106.98
CA GLY A 6 -10.05 64.02 107.03
C GLY A 6 -8.59 63.95 107.57
N ILE A 7 -8.02 62.81 107.71
CA ILE A 7 -6.63 62.62 108.13
C ILE A 7 -5.73 62.81 106.90
N THR A 8 -4.76 63.72 106.99
CA THR A 8 -3.80 63.99 105.95
C THR A 8 -2.53 63.19 106.23
N GLY A 9 -1.91 62.66 105.13
CA GLY A 9 -0.69 61.85 105.22
C GLY A 9 -0.12 61.51 103.84
N ALA A 10 0.92 60.75 103.92
CA ALA A 10 1.58 60.26 102.68
C ALA A 10 1.53 58.73 102.58
N TRP A 11 1.29 58.24 101.35
CA TRP A 11 1.46 56.84 101.06
C TRP A 11 2.91 56.56 100.61
N SER A 12 3.49 55.51 101.19
CA SER A 12 4.81 55.03 100.76
C SER A 12 4.79 53.50 100.59
N PRO A 13 5.47 52.98 99.61
CA PRO A 13 6.16 53.67 98.52
C PRO A 13 5.21 54.45 97.63
N ALA A 14 5.72 55.19 96.58
CA ALA A 14 4.90 55.80 95.52
C ALA A 14 4.09 54.73 94.82
N PHE A 15 2.86 55.12 94.40
CA PHE A 15 1.99 54.16 93.69
C PHE A 15 2.64 53.57 92.47
N ASN A 16 2.65 52.23 92.41
CA ASN A 16 3.13 51.44 91.26
C ASN A 16 1.99 50.56 90.78
N ASN A 17 1.65 50.70 89.49
CA ASN A 17 0.60 49.94 88.81
C ASN A 17 1.12 48.71 88.09
N SER A 18 2.40 48.38 88.26
CA SER A 18 3.03 47.25 87.52
C SER A 18 3.37 46.05 88.43
N ALA A 19 3.25 46.20 89.73
CA ALA A 19 3.51 45.12 90.73
C ALA A 19 2.65 45.25 91.99
N THR A 20 2.28 44.09 92.52
CA THR A 20 1.60 44.04 93.81
C THR A 20 2.48 44.65 94.87
N ASN A 21 1.96 45.66 95.56
CA ASN A 21 2.67 46.36 96.59
C ASN A 21 1.77 46.63 97.77
N THR A 22 2.39 46.59 98.95
CA THR A 22 1.76 47.04 100.19
C THR A 22 2.18 48.49 100.44
N TYR A 23 1.21 49.38 100.42
CA TYR A 23 1.36 50.80 100.66
C TYR A 23 1.06 51.11 102.12
N THR A 24 1.92 51.84 102.79
CA THR A 24 1.72 52.27 104.19
C THR A 24 1.34 53.75 104.21
N PHE A 25 0.20 54.04 104.67
CA PHE A 25 -0.22 55.44 104.95
C PHE A 25 0.36 55.91 106.26
N THR A 26 1.14 56.96 106.26
CA THR A 26 1.71 57.58 107.43
C THR A 26 1.02 58.92 107.63
N PRO A 27 0.20 59.08 108.69
CA PRO A 27 -0.44 60.36 109.03
C PRO A 27 0.62 61.41 109.30
N ASN A 28 0.31 62.70 108.96
CA ASN A 28 1.16 63.86 109.34
C ASN A 28 1.23 64.04 110.83
N SER A 29 2.32 64.56 111.35
CA SER A 29 2.52 64.82 112.78
C SER A 29 1.43 65.73 113.38
N GLY A 30 0.92 65.40 114.58
CA GLY A 30 -0.14 66.13 115.26
C GLY A 30 -1.57 65.65 115.03
N GLN A 31 -1.76 64.56 114.32
CA GLN A 31 -3.02 63.88 114.12
C GLN A 31 -3.07 62.61 115.00
N CYS A 32 -4.18 62.37 115.66
CA CYS A 32 -4.37 61.13 116.47
C CYS A 32 -4.77 59.96 115.55
N ALA A 33 -3.84 59.49 114.71
CA ALA A 33 -4.06 58.37 113.80
C ALA A 33 -2.79 57.49 113.77
N LEU A 34 -2.97 56.17 113.59
CA LEU A 34 -1.90 55.20 113.43
C LEU A 34 -1.65 54.94 111.96
N ASN A 35 -0.46 54.51 111.63
CA ASN A 35 -0.16 54.02 110.31
C ASN A 35 -1.13 52.90 109.94
N THR A 36 -1.56 52.90 108.65
CA THR A 36 -2.37 51.82 108.15
C THR A 36 -1.75 51.33 106.85
N GLN A 37 -2.02 50.08 106.51
CA GLN A 37 -1.52 49.50 105.28
C GLN A 37 -2.67 49.11 104.38
N MET A 38 -2.42 49.25 103.05
CA MET A 38 -3.30 48.80 102.04
C MET A 38 -2.43 48.03 100.98
N THR A 39 -2.81 46.82 100.70
CA THR A 39 -2.14 46.04 99.62
C THR A 39 -2.96 46.16 98.36
N ILE A 40 -2.35 46.69 97.33
CA ILE A 40 -2.94 46.67 95.98
C ILE A 40 -2.32 45.49 95.26
N THR A 41 -3.14 44.55 94.93
CA THR A 41 -2.73 43.36 94.19
C THR A 41 -2.88 43.64 92.71
N ILE A 42 -1.77 43.57 91.96
CA ILE A 42 -1.79 43.60 90.51
C ILE A 42 -1.74 42.16 90.03
N THR A 43 -2.76 41.78 89.38
CA THR A 43 -2.86 40.45 88.75
C THR A 43 -2.35 40.55 87.32
N PRO A 44 -1.27 39.85 86.95
CA PRO A 44 -0.78 39.88 85.60
C PRO A 44 -1.82 39.30 84.65
N LEU A 45 -1.94 39.89 83.45
CA LEU A 45 -2.76 39.33 82.39
C LEU A 45 -2.10 38.05 81.87
N PRO A 46 -2.85 36.98 81.80
CA PRO A 46 -2.28 35.73 81.27
C PRO A 46 -1.94 35.89 79.76
N THR A 47 -0.75 35.46 79.37
CA THR A 47 -0.36 35.36 77.96
C THR A 47 -0.62 33.93 77.46
N VAL A 48 -0.86 33.76 76.21
CA VAL A 48 -1.01 32.45 75.57
C VAL A 48 0.28 32.11 74.80
N THR A 49 0.84 30.98 75.14
CA THR A 49 1.82 30.31 74.26
C THR A 49 1.11 29.12 73.64
N ALA A 50 0.93 29.19 72.30
CA ALA A 50 0.28 28.15 71.55
C ALA A 50 1.33 27.50 70.61
N THR A 51 1.54 26.20 70.82
CA THR A 51 2.55 25.45 70.01
C THR A 51 1.86 24.39 69.20
N PRO A 52 1.69 24.61 67.91
CA PRO A 52 1.20 23.58 66.98
C PRO A 52 2.28 22.51 66.77
N SER A 53 1.89 21.22 66.62
CA SER A 53 2.81 20.13 66.35
C SER A 53 3.30 20.22 64.86
N SER A 54 2.54 20.86 63.99
CA SER A 54 2.88 21.18 62.59
C SER A 54 2.10 22.41 62.17
N ASP A 55 2.73 23.28 61.37
CA ASP A 55 2.10 24.46 60.77
C ASP A 55 1.29 24.13 59.56
N ALA A 56 1.49 22.94 58.94
CA ALA A 56 0.81 22.48 57.75
C ALA A 56 0.55 20.96 57.82
N PHE A 57 -0.60 20.53 57.33
CA PHE A 57 -0.97 19.12 57.23
C PHE A 57 -1.99 18.91 56.09
N CYS A 58 -2.11 17.64 55.67
CA CYS A 58 -3.04 17.27 54.62
C CYS A 58 -4.49 17.29 55.10
N SER A 59 -5.43 17.55 54.23
CA SER A 59 -6.87 17.44 54.48
C SER A 59 -7.21 16.11 55.13
N GLY A 60 -8.02 16.15 56.20
CA GLY A 60 -8.30 15.01 57.06
C GLY A 60 -7.30 14.83 58.20
N GLY A 61 -6.27 15.65 58.28
CA GLY A 61 -5.36 15.70 59.39
C GLY A 61 -5.96 16.40 60.61
N THR A 62 -5.37 16.18 61.80
CA THR A 62 -5.85 16.73 63.04
C THR A 62 -4.87 17.79 63.55
N THR A 63 -5.38 18.96 63.91
CA THR A 63 -4.61 19.96 64.66
C THR A 63 -4.15 19.37 65.95
N ASN A 64 -3.00 19.75 66.42
CA ASN A 64 -2.52 19.40 67.80
C ASN A 64 -1.77 20.61 68.36
N ILE A 65 -2.57 21.64 68.77
CA ILE A 65 -2.02 22.88 69.24
C ILE A 65 -2.08 22.81 70.76
N GLN A 66 -0.94 22.76 71.46
CA GLN A 66 -0.82 22.80 72.92
C GLN A 66 -0.85 24.24 73.39
N LEU A 67 -1.64 24.49 74.39
CA LEU A 67 -1.83 25.81 75.00
C LEU A 67 -1.25 25.86 76.42
N THR A 68 -0.38 26.82 76.62
CA THR A 68 0.19 27.08 77.95
C THR A 68 0.15 28.57 78.24
N SER A 69 0.22 28.94 79.53
CA SER A 69 0.27 30.32 79.95
C SER A 69 1.37 30.52 81.00
N ASP A 70 1.88 31.71 81.10
CA ASP A 70 2.78 32.19 82.18
C ASP A 70 2.08 32.37 83.51
N VAL A 71 0.72 32.44 83.54
CA VAL A 71 -0.07 32.50 84.75
C VAL A 71 -0.65 31.13 85.10
N PRO A 72 -0.26 30.52 86.26
CA PRO A 72 -0.79 29.21 86.68
C PRO A 72 -2.31 29.21 86.84
N GLY A 73 -2.97 28.14 86.35
CA GLY A 73 -4.42 27.98 86.46
C GLY A 73 -5.21 28.75 85.39
N ALA A 74 -4.55 29.34 84.43
CA ALA A 74 -5.23 29.97 83.25
C ALA A 74 -6.07 28.95 82.49
N THR A 75 -7.24 29.36 82.07
CA THR A 75 -8.14 28.65 81.20
C THR A 75 -8.06 29.27 79.82
N PHE A 76 -8.22 28.46 78.77
CA PHE A 76 -8.11 28.95 77.40
C PHE A 76 -9.43 28.75 76.65
N SER A 77 -9.77 29.73 75.84
CA SER A 77 -10.86 29.63 74.84
C SER A 77 -10.38 30.14 73.50
N TRP A 78 -10.98 29.62 72.45
CA TRP A 78 -10.62 30.03 71.11
C TRP A 78 -11.83 30.18 70.20
N THR A 79 -11.72 31.08 69.23
CA THR A 79 -12.52 31.15 68.04
C THR A 79 -11.67 30.72 66.88
N VAL A 80 -12.32 30.23 65.82
CA VAL A 80 -11.62 29.78 64.59
C VAL A 80 -12.33 30.32 63.36
N THR A 81 -11.54 30.72 62.36
CA THR A 81 -12.01 31.14 61.09
C THR A 81 -11.20 30.45 59.96
N GLY A 82 -11.84 30.07 58.88
CA GLY A 82 -11.22 29.46 57.69
C GLY A 82 -12.28 29.34 56.60
N ASN A 83 -11.90 29.64 55.37
CA ASN A 83 -12.77 29.46 54.20
C ASN A 83 -12.46 28.10 53.57
N ASP A 84 -13.49 27.47 53.03
CA ASP A 84 -13.39 26.19 52.32
C ASP A 84 -12.79 25.03 53.14
N VAL A 85 -12.88 25.10 54.48
CA VAL A 85 -12.48 24.05 55.39
C VAL A 85 -13.65 23.70 56.31
N THR A 86 -13.91 22.42 56.51
CA THR A 86 -14.85 21.88 57.49
C THR A 86 -14.11 21.30 58.70
N GLY A 87 -14.84 21.07 59.80
CA GLY A 87 -14.27 20.60 61.08
C GLY A 87 -13.86 21.72 62.00
N LEU A 88 -14.12 22.98 61.67
CA LEU A 88 -13.85 24.16 62.45
C LEU A 88 -14.87 24.28 63.63
N SER A 89 -14.42 24.43 64.84
CA SER A 89 -15.28 24.73 66.01
C SER A 89 -14.56 25.61 67.03
N ALA A 90 -15.25 26.62 67.52
CA ALA A 90 -14.81 27.33 68.74
C ALA A 90 -14.84 26.37 69.90
N GLY A 91 -13.99 26.61 70.93
CA GLY A 91 -13.91 25.73 72.03
C GLY A 91 -13.10 26.30 73.22
N SER A 92 -12.90 25.44 74.20
CA SER A 92 -12.07 25.74 75.35
C SER A 92 -11.30 24.48 75.78
N GLY A 93 -10.16 24.65 76.45
CA GLY A 93 -9.32 23.54 76.93
C GLY A 93 -7.83 23.84 76.80
N THR A 94 -6.99 22.89 77.14
CA THR A 94 -5.53 23.03 77.15
C THR A 94 -4.89 22.60 75.84
N SER A 95 -5.69 22.09 74.84
CA SER A 95 -5.24 21.74 73.51
C SER A 95 -6.38 21.88 72.49
N ILE A 96 -6.04 22.22 71.22
CA ILE A 96 -6.96 22.26 70.09
C ILE A 96 -6.68 21.05 69.23
N ASN A 97 -7.62 20.08 69.20
CA ASN A 97 -7.55 18.85 68.45
C ASN A 97 -8.77 18.76 67.56
N GLN A 98 -8.65 19.29 66.33
CA GLN A 98 -9.73 19.31 65.32
C GLN A 98 -9.28 18.64 64.02
N THR A 99 -10.09 17.73 63.50
CA THR A 99 -9.84 17.16 62.19
C THR A 99 -10.36 18.13 61.12
N LEU A 100 -9.44 18.68 60.36
CA LEU A 100 -9.76 19.70 59.35
C LEU A 100 -9.77 19.10 57.95
N ILE A 101 -10.84 19.31 57.23
CA ILE A 101 -11.04 18.78 55.89
C ILE A 101 -11.25 19.94 54.90
N ALA A 102 -10.38 20.06 53.91
CA ALA A 102 -10.58 20.97 52.80
C ALA A 102 -11.82 20.56 51.98
N ASN A 103 -12.67 21.53 51.64
CA ASN A 103 -13.88 21.26 50.84
C ASN A 103 -13.55 20.75 49.43
N SER A 104 -14.50 20.04 48.82
CA SER A 104 -14.38 19.53 47.46
C SER A 104 -14.35 20.67 46.44
N GLY A 105 -13.30 21.16 46.04
CA GLY A 105 -13.14 22.33 45.15
C GLY A 105 -12.00 23.22 45.57
N ALA A 106 -11.43 22.96 46.75
CA ALA A 106 -10.20 23.60 47.17
C ALA A 106 -9.04 23.15 46.25
N ILE A 107 -8.40 24.12 45.59
CA ILE A 107 -7.31 23.89 44.64
C ILE A 107 -5.95 24.41 45.11
N THR A 108 -5.94 25.03 46.30
CA THR A 108 -4.75 25.61 46.94
C THR A 108 -4.75 25.25 48.40
N THR A 109 -3.59 25.34 49.05
CA THR A 109 -3.48 25.25 50.51
C THR A 109 -4.27 26.37 51.17
N LEU A 110 -5.06 26.05 52.20
CA LEU A 110 -6.02 26.89 52.91
C LEU A 110 -5.48 27.26 54.28
N ASP A 111 -5.64 28.51 54.68
CA ASP A 111 -5.29 29.00 56.01
C ASP A 111 -6.47 28.88 56.96
N VAL A 112 -6.23 28.33 58.13
CA VAL A 112 -7.16 28.29 59.27
C VAL A 112 -6.54 29.07 60.43
N THR A 113 -7.25 30.08 60.85
CA THR A 113 -6.80 31.02 61.91
C THR A 113 -7.53 30.78 63.22
N TYR A 114 -6.80 30.41 64.24
CA TYR A 114 -7.26 30.33 65.61
C TYR A 114 -6.90 31.61 66.37
N THR A 115 -7.89 32.26 66.94
CA THR A 115 -7.70 33.38 67.85
C THR A 115 -7.98 32.89 69.27
N ILE A 116 -6.92 32.79 70.10
CA ILE A 116 -6.91 32.14 71.42
C ILE A 116 -6.72 33.17 72.46
N VAL A 117 -7.53 33.12 73.49
CA VAL A 117 -7.40 33.99 74.66
C VAL A 117 -7.24 33.13 75.96
N ALA A 118 -6.43 33.61 76.84
CA ALA A 118 -6.32 33.02 78.16
C ALA A 118 -7.08 33.90 79.22
N GLU A 119 -7.71 33.26 80.19
CA GLU A 119 -8.35 33.93 81.29
C GLU A 119 -7.84 33.35 82.63
N ALA A 120 -7.39 34.19 83.52
CA ALA A 120 -6.97 33.81 84.84
C ALA A 120 -7.38 34.91 85.84
N ASN A 121 -7.88 34.52 87.04
CA ASN A 121 -8.29 35.45 88.05
C ASN A 121 -9.29 36.52 87.57
N ASN A 122 -10.24 36.16 86.68
CA ASN A 122 -11.21 37.04 86.03
C ASN A 122 -10.58 38.13 85.13
N CYS A 123 -9.31 37.94 84.72
CA CYS A 123 -8.63 38.83 83.80
C CYS A 123 -8.38 38.09 82.50
N VAL A 124 -8.87 38.69 81.41
CA VAL A 124 -8.67 38.15 80.02
C VAL A 124 -7.40 38.74 79.48
N GLY A 125 -6.50 37.89 78.98
CA GLY A 125 -5.25 38.28 78.38
C GLY A 125 -5.41 38.73 76.95
N PRO A 126 -4.35 39.24 76.32
CA PRO A 126 -4.35 39.59 74.91
C PRO A 126 -4.53 38.33 74.02
N PRO A 127 -5.25 38.44 72.90
CA PRO A 127 -5.42 37.32 71.99
C PRO A 127 -4.09 36.94 71.29
N THR A 128 -3.85 35.63 71.18
CA THR A 128 -2.77 35.06 70.36
C THR A 128 -3.37 34.41 69.14
N VAL A 129 -2.78 34.70 68.00
CA VAL A 129 -3.23 34.14 66.72
C VAL A 129 -2.27 33.02 66.26
N VAL A 130 -2.85 31.87 65.90
CA VAL A 130 -2.16 30.75 65.30
C VAL A 130 -2.81 30.45 63.97
N VAL A 131 -2.00 30.38 62.89
CA VAL A 131 -2.45 29.98 61.58
C VAL A 131 -1.89 28.58 61.25
N VAL A 132 -2.77 27.68 60.91
CA VAL A 132 -2.40 26.36 60.38
C VAL A 132 -2.86 26.22 58.95
N LYS A 133 -2.06 25.53 58.15
CA LYS A 133 -2.33 25.32 56.70
C LYS A 133 -2.92 23.94 56.47
N VAL A 134 -4.00 23.88 55.69
CA VAL A 134 -4.66 22.64 55.27
C VAL A 134 -4.49 22.47 53.79
N THR A 135 -3.66 21.52 53.40
CA THR A 135 -3.40 21.20 52.00
C THR A 135 -4.43 20.20 51.47
N PRO A 136 -5.17 20.52 50.42
CA PRO A 136 -6.12 19.59 49.83
C PRO A 136 -5.41 18.34 49.28
N ILE A 137 -6.12 17.20 49.29
CA ILE A 137 -5.63 15.94 48.78
C ILE A 137 -5.93 15.88 47.26
N PRO A 138 -4.92 15.73 46.39
CA PRO A 138 -5.13 15.67 44.97
C PRO A 138 -5.80 14.36 44.56
N ASP A 139 -6.64 14.43 43.53
CA ASP A 139 -7.12 13.29 42.76
C ASP A 139 -6.16 12.96 41.59
N VAL A 140 -6.30 11.79 41.05
CA VAL A 140 -5.70 11.45 39.73
C VAL A 140 -6.78 11.00 38.80
N ARG A 141 -6.84 11.62 37.63
CA ARG A 141 -7.68 11.25 36.52
C ARG A 141 -6.80 10.75 35.39
N ILE A 142 -7.07 9.54 34.94
CA ILE A 142 -6.39 8.96 33.78
C ILE A 142 -7.18 9.42 32.55
N THR A 143 -6.55 10.24 31.68
CA THR A 143 -7.22 10.92 30.57
C THR A 143 -7.08 10.19 29.23
N SER A 144 -6.25 9.16 29.17
CA SER A 144 -6.11 8.28 28.00
C SER A 144 -6.65 6.89 28.32
N ASP A 145 -7.47 6.36 27.41
CA ASP A 145 -7.90 4.96 27.50
C ASP A 145 -6.75 4.05 27.03
N PRO A 146 -6.24 3.16 27.86
CA PRO A 146 -5.18 2.25 27.49
C PRO A 146 -5.73 1.10 26.64
N ALA A 147 -6.07 1.38 25.36
CA ALA A 147 -6.33 0.33 24.39
C ALA A 147 -5.12 -0.62 24.31
N PRO A 148 -5.31 -1.92 23.99
CA PRO A 148 -4.20 -2.83 23.80
C PRO A 148 -3.19 -2.28 22.80
N ILE A 149 -1.91 -2.30 23.16
CA ILE A 149 -0.81 -1.87 22.28
C ILE A 149 -0.06 -3.08 21.74
N CYS A 150 0.64 -2.88 20.63
CA CYS A 150 1.49 -3.92 20.06
C CYS A 150 2.85 -3.96 20.75
N SER A 151 3.43 -5.15 20.85
CA SER A 151 4.78 -5.36 21.34
C SER A 151 5.78 -4.46 20.58
N GLY A 152 6.62 -3.74 21.32
CA GLY A 152 7.54 -2.75 20.79
C GLY A 152 6.96 -1.34 20.62
N SER A 153 5.67 -1.15 20.92
CA SER A 153 5.04 0.17 20.92
C SER A 153 5.20 0.88 22.27
N SER A 154 5.11 2.22 22.23
CA SER A 154 5.15 3.04 23.42
C SER A 154 3.75 3.17 24.03
N THR A 155 3.65 3.10 25.36
CA THR A 155 2.45 3.51 26.08
C THR A 155 2.23 5.02 25.91
N ASN A 156 0.97 5.45 25.99
CA ASN A 156 0.60 6.87 26.01
C ASN A 156 -0.49 7.08 27.05
N ILE A 157 -0.09 7.03 28.34
CA ILE A 157 -1.02 7.21 29.46
C ILE A 157 -0.77 8.60 30.01
N SER A 158 -1.78 9.45 30.03
CA SER A 158 -1.69 10.81 30.56
C SER A 158 -2.51 10.95 31.82
N PHE A 159 -2.03 11.80 32.74
CA PHE A 159 -2.64 12.08 34.02
C PHE A 159 -3.03 13.54 34.13
N ASP A 160 -4.14 13.78 34.80
CA ASP A 160 -4.62 15.08 35.17
C ASP A 160 -5.16 15.04 36.63
N SER A 161 -5.26 16.20 37.26
CA SER A 161 -5.83 16.39 38.60
C SER A 161 -6.73 17.61 38.60
N SER A 162 -7.74 17.61 39.49
CA SER A 162 -8.53 18.80 39.76
C SER A 162 -7.71 19.90 40.46
N ILE A 163 -6.57 19.56 41.06
CA ILE A 163 -5.67 20.51 41.74
C ILE A 163 -4.51 20.85 40.80
N PRO A 164 -4.42 22.11 40.30
CA PRO A 164 -3.32 22.55 39.47
C PRO A 164 -1.97 22.43 40.16
N GLY A 165 -0.97 21.91 39.45
CA GLY A 165 0.37 21.71 40.02
C GLY A 165 0.55 20.42 40.80
N ALA A 166 -0.46 19.54 40.86
CA ALA A 166 -0.30 18.19 41.38
C ALA A 166 0.77 17.44 40.61
N GLN A 167 1.63 16.73 41.29
CA GLN A 167 2.67 15.87 40.72
C GLN A 167 2.23 14.42 40.81
N PHE A 168 2.69 13.61 39.85
CA PHE A 168 2.34 12.20 39.81
C PHE A 168 3.61 11.34 39.84
N SER A 169 3.52 10.27 40.61
CA SER A 169 4.50 9.19 40.61
C SER A 169 3.79 7.87 40.36
N TRP A 170 4.47 6.93 39.71
CA TRP A 170 3.91 5.59 39.50
C TRP A 170 4.91 4.51 39.86
N VAL A 171 4.35 3.40 40.32
CA VAL A 171 5.09 2.15 40.48
C VAL A 171 4.46 1.07 39.64
N VAL A 172 5.29 0.15 39.16
CA VAL A 172 4.81 -1.05 38.47
C VAL A 172 4.30 -2.02 39.54
N SER A 173 2.99 -2.22 39.61
CA SER A 173 2.35 -3.08 40.60
C SER A 173 2.23 -4.53 40.18
N SER A 174 2.13 -4.78 38.87
CA SER A 174 2.08 -6.13 38.29
C SER A 174 2.62 -6.15 36.87
N VAL A 175 3.33 -7.22 36.49
CA VAL A 175 3.81 -7.49 35.15
C VAL A 175 3.60 -8.96 34.82
N THR A 176 3.01 -9.24 33.68
CA THR A 176 2.84 -10.61 33.18
C THR A 176 3.23 -10.67 31.69
N GLY A 177 4.28 -11.40 31.37
CA GLY A 177 4.71 -11.63 30.00
C GLY A 177 5.15 -10.38 29.22
N VAL A 178 5.58 -9.32 29.90
CA VAL A 178 6.01 -8.04 29.32
C VAL A 178 7.34 -7.60 29.93
N SER A 179 8.17 -6.96 29.14
CA SER A 179 9.39 -6.25 29.57
C SER A 179 9.31 -4.78 29.16
N GLY A 180 10.18 -3.94 29.74
CA GLY A 180 10.26 -2.50 29.43
C GLY A 180 9.50 -1.59 30.39
N ALA A 181 8.70 -2.15 31.32
CA ALA A 181 7.99 -1.37 32.32
C ALA A 181 8.92 -0.92 33.47
N SER A 182 8.79 0.32 33.90
CA SER A 182 9.54 0.89 35.02
C SER A 182 8.72 1.91 35.78
N SER A 183 9.03 2.07 37.07
CA SER A 183 8.49 3.14 37.91
C SER A 183 9.05 4.50 37.49
N GLY A 184 8.31 5.57 37.75
CA GLY A 184 8.74 6.90 37.36
C GLY A 184 7.87 8.02 37.95
N THR A 185 8.11 9.24 37.46
CA THR A 185 7.38 10.45 37.83
C THR A 185 7.11 11.29 36.57
N GLY A 186 6.03 12.08 36.61
CA GLY A 186 5.67 12.97 35.49
C GLY A 186 4.17 12.99 35.25
N THR A 187 3.75 13.64 34.18
CA THR A 187 2.34 13.77 33.77
C THR A 187 1.87 12.71 32.77
N SER A 188 2.78 11.84 32.32
CA SER A 188 2.45 10.74 31.41
C SER A 188 3.43 9.58 31.55
N ILE A 189 2.95 8.37 31.23
CA ILE A 189 3.80 7.17 31.09
C ILE A 189 3.98 6.90 29.62
N GLN A 190 5.21 7.06 29.12
CA GLN A 190 5.63 6.76 27.75
C GLN A 190 6.78 5.76 27.80
N GLN A 191 6.44 4.47 27.76
CA GLN A 191 7.41 3.39 27.88
C GLN A 191 7.20 2.38 26.76
N VAL A 192 8.28 1.98 26.11
CA VAL A 192 8.23 0.91 25.10
C VAL A 192 8.07 -0.43 25.80
N LEU A 193 6.96 -1.09 25.55
CA LEU A 193 6.64 -2.39 26.15
C LEU A 193 6.77 -3.50 25.13
N THR A 194 7.46 -4.57 25.50
CA THR A 194 7.70 -5.73 24.62
C THR A 194 7.23 -7.01 25.30
N THR A 195 6.45 -7.83 24.59
CA THR A 195 6.08 -9.15 25.10
C THR A 195 7.30 -10.07 25.19
N THR A 196 7.36 -10.89 26.24
CA THR A 196 8.43 -11.88 26.41
C THR A 196 8.07 -13.25 25.86
N GLY A 197 6.86 -13.39 25.30
CA GLY A 197 6.33 -14.62 24.71
C GLY A 197 5.32 -14.34 23.60
N LEU A 198 4.63 -15.38 23.19
CA LEU A 198 3.66 -15.36 22.07
C LEU A 198 2.22 -15.09 22.51
N SER A 199 1.99 -14.93 23.80
CA SER A 199 0.68 -14.59 24.36
C SER A 199 0.62 -13.12 24.73
N GLN A 200 -0.60 -12.57 24.76
CA GLN A 200 -0.85 -11.23 25.29
C GLN A 200 -0.31 -11.10 26.71
N GLY A 201 0.45 -10.07 26.93
CA GLY A 201 0.95 -9.71 28.24
C GLY A 201 0.23 -8.51 28.83
N SER A 202 0.54 -8.18 30.10
CA SER A 202 -0.05 -7.03 30.76
C SER A 202 0.92 -6.35 31.73
N VAL A 203 0.76 -5.05 31.87
CA VAL A 203 1.44 -4.24 32.89
C VAL A 203 0.40 -3.40 33.59
N THR A 204 0.42 -3.44 34.96
CA THR A 204 -0.41 -2.57 35.77
C THR A 204 0.47 -1.56 36.50
N TYR A 205 0.17 -0.29 36.29
CA TYR A 205 0.79 0.83 37.00
C TYR A 205 -0.15 1.30 38.09
N GLN A 206 0.38 1.58 39.26
CA GLN A 206 -0.30 2.30 40.34
C GLN A 206 0.23 3.73 40.35
N VAL A 207 -0.64 4.70 40.11
CA VAL A 207 -0.32 6.12 39.99
C VAL A 207 -0.77 6.83 41.27
N THR A 208 0.13 7.52 41.92
CA THR A 208 -0.13 8.31 43.14
C THR A 208 0.05 9.78 42.81
N PRO A 209 -0.99 10.61 42.99
CA PRO A 209 -0.87 12.06 42.88
C PRO A 209 -0.33 12.62 44.20
N THR A 210 0.40 13.72 44.17
CA THR A 210 0.94 14.42 45.32
C THR A 210 0.84 15.92 45.11
N PHE A 211 0.35 16.67 46.10
CA PHE A 211 0.32 18.14 46.08
C PHE A 211 0.90 18.68 47.38
N GLU A 212 1.95 19.50 47.30
CA GLU A 212 2.65 20.09 48.44
C GLU A 212 2.97 19.06 49.53
N GLY A 213 3.40 17.85 49.15
CA GLY A 213 3.73 16.77 50.06
C GLY A 213 2.54 15.92 50.52
N CYS A 214 1.30 16.28 50.19
CA CYS A 214 0.11 15.50 50.51
C CYS A 214 -0.21 14.49 49.41
N PRO A 215 -0.08 13.18 49.67
CA PRO A 215 -0.43 12.14 48.72
C PRO A 215 -1.95 11.97 48.61
N GLY A 216 -2.42 11.81 47.37
CA GLY A 216 -3.79 11.45 47.08
C GLY A 216 -4.03 9.93 47.09
N ILE A 217 -5.26 9.55 46.74
CA ILE A 217 -5.63 8.13 46.61
C ILE A 217 -5.06 7.59 45.32
N PRO A 218 -4.23 6.54 45.37
CA PRO A 218 -3.67 5.94 44.18
C PRO A 218 -4.76 5.34 43.27
N GLN A 219 -4.57 5.46 41.94
CA GLN A 219 -5.38 4.78 40.92
C GLN A 219 -4.50 3.80 40.17
N THR A 220 -5.13 2.75 39.63
CA THR A 220 -4.42 1.76 38.80
C THR A 220 -4.84 1.85 37.35
N VAL A 221 -3.89 1.65 36.45
CA VAL A 221 -4.13 1.52 35.03
C VAL A 221 -3.40 0.30 34.51
N THR A 222 -4.11 -0.53 33.73
CA THR A 222 -3.54 -1.75 33.13
C THR A 222 -3.44 -1.56 31.64
N VAL A 223 -2.25 -1.81 31.11
CA VAL A 223 -1.96 -1.85 29.65
C VAL A 223 -1.84 -3.30 29.24
N LEU A 224 -2.59 -3.68 28.23
CA LEU A 224 -2.46 -4.96 27.54
C LEU A 224 -1.49 -4.81 26.37
N VAL A 225 -0.61 -5.77 26.19
CA VAL A 225 0.41 -5.77 25.13
C VAL A 225 0.23 -7.02 24.29
N ASN A 226 -0.18 -6.82 23.05
CA ASN A 226 -0.35 -7.90 22.08
C ASN A 226 1.01 -8.29 21.50
N PRO A 227 1.32 -9.58 21.36
CA PRO A 227 2.53 -10.02 20.70
C PRO A 227 2.48 -9.73 19.21
N LEU A 228 3.65 -9.57 18.59
CA LEU A 228 3.75 -9.57 17.13
C LEU A 228 3.71 -11.03 16.65
N PRO A 229 2.90 -11.34 15.65
CA PRO A 229 2.89 -12.68 15.08
C PRO A 229 4.19 -12.97 14.32
N LEU A 230 4.70 -14.17 14.48
CA LEU A 230 5.90 -14.65 13.81
C LEU A 230 5.52 -15.68 12.74
N LEU A 231 5.96 -15.43 11.50
CA LEU A 231 5.88 -16.40 10.42
C LEU A 231 6.96 -17.47 10.64
N LEU A 232 6.57 -18.75 10.64
CA LEU A 232 7.49 -19.87 10.91
C LEU A 232 8.12 -20.44 9.64
N ASN A 233 7.33 -20.51 8.55
CA ASN A 233 7.76 -21.03 7.28
C ASN A 233 8.16 -19.89 6.36
N TYR A 234 9.44 -19.71 6.23
CA TYR A 234 10.03 -18.80 5.28
C TYR A 234 11.24 -19.47 4.66
N GLY A 235 11.29 -19.51 3.36
CA GLY A 235 12.38 -20.14 2.64
C GLY A 235 12.37 -19.77 1.17
N LEU A 236 13.37 -20.24 0.45
CA LEU A 236 13.39 -20.13 -0.99
C LEU A 236 12.27 -21.02 -1.55
N HIS A 237 11.38 -20.44 -2.34
CA HIS A 237 10.40 -21.22 -3.09
C HIS A 237 11.09 -21.83 -4.33
N ALA A 238 10.82 -23.11 -4.59
CA ALA A 238 11.33 -23.73 -5.80
C ALA A 238 10.73 -23.05 -7.03
N PRO A 239 11.50 -22.83 -8.10
CA PRO A 239 10.96 -22.32 -9.35
C PRO A 239 9.84 -23.23 -9.88
N ILE A 240 8.83 -22.63 -10.48
CA ILE A 240 7.74 -23.33 -11.16
C ILE A 240 7.79 -23.08 -12.66
N CYS A 241 7.13 -23.92 -13.42
CA CYS A 241 6.92 -23.70 -14.85
C CYS A 241 5.69 -22.80 -15.07
N SER A 242 5.66 -22.06 -16.15
CA SER A 242 4.50 -21.29 -16.58
C SER A 242 3.25 -22.19 -16.67
N GLY A 243 2.14 -21.73 -16.08
CA GLY A 243 0.93 -22.53 -15.90
C GLY A 243 0.94 -23.43 -14.65
N GLY A 244 2.03 -23.43 -13.88
CA GLY A 244 2.11 -24.12 -12.61
C GLY A 244 1.51 -23.35 -11.45
N ASP A 245 1.18 -24.07 -10.38
CA ASP A 245 0.63 -23.48 -9.17
C ASP A 245 1.72 -23.15 -8.16
N THR A 246 1.61 -22.00 -7.53
CA THR A 246 2.36 -21.71 -6.31
C THR A 246 1.87 -22.65 -5.20
N ASN A 247 2.73 -23.03 -4.31
CA ASN A 247 2.37 -23.76 -3.10
C ASN A 247 3.16 -23.16 -1.95
N ILE A 248 2.83 -21.89 -1.62
CA ILE A 248 3.54 -21.14 -0.57
C ILE A 248 2.89 -21.45 0.77
N PRO A 249 3.50 -22.31 1.61
CA PRO A 249 2.95 -22.62 2.91
C PRO A 249 3.24 -21.46 3.86
N LEU A 250 2.23 -21.00 4.56
CA LEU A 250 2.31 -20.01 5.63
C LEU A 250 1.91 -20.69 6.94
N SER A 251 2.70 -20.52 7.99
CA SER A 251 2.34 -21.03 9.31
C SER A 251 2.79 -20.09 10.42
N THR A 252 2.03 -20.10 11.52
CA THR A 252 2.30 -19.34 12.74
C THR A 252 1.84 -20.14 13.96
N LEU A 253 2.35 -19.78 15.14
CA LEU A 253 1.91 -20.41 16.40
C LEU A 253 0.58 -19.85 16.94
N ASN A 254 0.07 -18.78 16.36
CA ASN A 254 -1.15 -18.09 16.82
C ASN A 254 -2.33 -18.39 15.89
N SER A 255 -3.37 -19.05 16.43
CA SER A 255 -4.53 -19.51 15.65
C SER A 255 -5.36 -18.40 14.98
N ASN A 256 -5.34 -17.19 15.51
CA ASN A 256 -6.11 -16.06 15.02
C ASN A 256 -5.31 -15.10 14.12
N THR A 257 -4.14 -15.53 13.65
CA THR A 257 -3.33 -14.71 12.75
C THR A 257 -4.02 -14.57 11.40
N ILE A 258 -4.02 -13.35 10.87
CA ILE A 258 -4.41 -13.03 9.51
C ILE A 258 -3.13 -12.83 8.71
N PHE A 259 -2.96 -13.60 7.63
CA PHE A 259 -1.90 -13.38 6.66
C PHE A 259 -2.42 -12.44 5.58
N ASN A 260 -1.80 -11.28 5.42
CA ASN A 260 -2.02 -10.39 4.29
C ASN A 260 -0.83 -10.51 3.35
N TRP A 261 -1.09 -10.66 2.04
CA TRP A 261 0.00 -10.64 1.07
C TRP A 261 -0.29 -9.66 -0.06
N LEU A 262 0.76 -8.93 -0.42
CA LEU A 262 0.81 -8.10 -1.62
C LEU A 262 1.73 -8.79 -2.62
N VAL A 263 1.39 -8.69 -3.90
CA VAL A 263 2.18 -9.26 -4.99
C VAL A 263 2.81 -8.17 -5.84
N ASP A 264 4.06 -8.40 -6.23
CA ASP A 264 4.77 -7.57 -7.21
C ASP A 264 5.25 -8.49 -8.36
N PRO A 265 4.42 -8.65 -9.41
CA PRO A 265 4.75 -9.51 -10.53
C PRO A 265 5.69 -8.81 -11.52
N GLN A 266 6.72 -9.53 -11.97
CA GLN A 266 7.66 -9.09 -12.99
C GLN A 266 7.66 -10.10 -14.14
N GLY A 267 6.95 -9.76 -15.22
CA GLY A 267 6.80 -10.63 -16.39
C GLY A 267 5.95 -11.88 -16.14
N VAL A 268 5.03 -11.82 -15.18
CA VAL A 268 4.15 -12.94 -14.77
C VAL A 268 2.71 -12.43 -14.60
N ASP A 269 1.75 -13.21 -15.07
CA ASP A 269 0.33 -13.05 -14.83
C ASP A 269 -0.19 -14.11 -13.85
N GLY A 270 -1.39 -13.88 -13.29
CA GLY A 270 -2.08 -14.82 -12.39
C GLY A 270 -1.83 -14.57 -10.90
N ALA A 271 -0.89 -13.69 -10.54
CA ALA A 271 -0.64 -13.33 -9.15
C ALA A 271 -1.67 -12.31 -8.64
N ILE A 272 -2.27 -12.59 -7.49
CA ILE A 272 -3.30 -11.77 -6.88
C ILE A 272 -2.98 -11.56 -5.39
N SER A 273 -2.99 -10.30 -4.94
CA SER A 273 -2.93 -9.95 -3.53
C SER A 273 -4.16 -10.45 -2.78
N GLY A 274 -3.99 -10.79 -1.51
CA GLY A 274 -5.10 -11.35 -0.75
C GLY A 274 -4.85 -11.43 0.75
N SER A 275 -5.75 -12.10 1.43
CA SER A 275 -5.66 -12.37 2.86
C SER A 275 -6.29 -13.72 3.21
N ALA A 276 -5.76 -14.34 4.26
CA ALA A 276 -6.32 -15.56 4.84
C ALA A 276 -6.09 -15.58 6.34
N SER A 277 -6.90 -16.35 7.07
CA SER A 277 -6.81 -16.48 8.52
C SER A 277 -6.58 -17.93 8.93
N GLY A 278 -5.86 -18.11 10.01
CA GLY A 278 -5.60 -19.41 10.60
C GLY A 278 -4.14 -19.57 11.02
N PRO A 279 -3.80 -20.67 11.73
CA PRO A 279 -2.43 -20.96 12.07
C PRO A 279 -1.62 -21.41 10.85
N ASP A 280 -2.29 -22.03 9.87
CA ASP A 280 -1.70 -22.54 8.63
C ASP A 280 -2.55 -22.15 7.44
N TYR A 281 -1.91 -21.74 6.35
CA TYR A 281 -2.53 -21.46 5.06
C TYR A 281 -1.53 -21.71 3.93
N THR A 282 -2.01 -22.06 2.75
CA THR A 282 -1.17 -22.19 1.56
C THR A 282 -1.69 -21.27 0.47
N ILE A 283 -0.82 -20.39 -0.03
CA ILE A 283 -1.17 -19.56 -1.19
C ILE A 283 -0.99 -20.43 -2.43
N ILE A 284 -2.10 -20.70 -3.12
CA ILE A 284 -2.15 -21.46 -4.37
C ILE A 284 -2.68 -20.52 -5.45
N GLN A 285 -1.83 -20.20 -6.42
CA GLN A 285 -2.16 -19.35 -7.56
C GLN A 285 -1.48 -19.89 -8.81
N ASN A 286 -2.20 -19.99 -9.90
CA ASN A 286 -1.66 -20.41 -11.19
C ASN A 286 -0.94 -19.24 -11.84
N LEU A 287 0.35 -19.40 -12.13
CA LEU A 287 1.19 -18.32 -12.67
C LEU A 287 1.65 -18.65 -14.09
N THR A 288 1.54 -17.65 -14.97
CA THR A 288 1.99 -17.76 -16.35
C THR A 288 2.96 -16.63 -16.69
N THR A 289 3.97 -16.91 -17.51
CA THR A 289 4.84 -15.86 -18.06
C THR A 289 4.10 -15.01 -19.08
N THR A 290 4.28 -13.68 -19.04
CA THR A 290 3.64 -12.75 -19.98
C THR A 290 4.31 -12.72 -21.35
N VAL A 291 5.55 -13.15 -21.42
CA VAL A 291 6.36 -13.16 -22.64
C VAL A 291 6.93 -14.56 -22.83
N SER A 292 6.74 -15.10 -24.01
CA SER A 292 7.32 -16.39 -24.43
C SER A 292 8.85 -16.40 -24.26
N ASN A 293 9.37 -17.51 -23.79
CA ASN A 293 10.81 -17.75 -23.60
C ASN A 293 11.53 -16.78 -22.64
N VAL A 294 10.79 -15.98 -21.87
CA VAL A 294 11.35 -15.08 -20.86
C VAL A 294 10.88 -15.52 -19.48
N ALA A 295 11.81 -15.85 -18.61
CA ALA A 295 11.48 -16.12 -17.23
C ALA A 295 11.03 -14.86 -16.51
N GLY A 296 10.03 -15.01 -15.64
CA GLY A 296 9.56 -13.96 -14.77
C GLY A 296 9.62 -14.36 -13.30
N TYR A 297 9.17 -13.49 -12.42
CA TYR A 297 9.02 -13.82 -11.01
C TYR A 297 7.89 -13.00 -10.37
N VAL A 298 7.45 -13.47 -9.23
CA VAL A 298 6.53 -12.73 -8.36
C VAL A 298 7.12 -12.65 -6.96
N ASP A 299 7.18 -11.45 -6.41
CA ASP A 299 7.47 -11.23 -5.01
C ASP A 299 6.17 -11.16 -4.22
N TYR A 300 5.99 -12.08 -3.28
CA TYR A 300 4.91 -12.11 -2.31
C TYR A 300 5.41 -11.49 -1.02
N VAL A 301 4.95 -10.27 -0.70
CA VAL A 301 5.23 -9.59 0.56
C VAL A 301 4.15 -9.95 1.56
N ILE A 302 4.47 -10.85 2.50
CA ILE A 302 3.52 -11.43 3.44
C ILE A 302 3.67 -10.74 4.78
N THR A 303 2.59 -10.16 5.29
CA THR A 303 2.52 -9.51 6.60
C THR A 303 1.52 -10.26 7.47
N PRO A 304 1.97 -11.00 8.50
CA PRO A 304 1.07 -11.59 9.46
C PRO A 304 0.53 -10.52 10.42
N VAL A 305 -0.74 -10.58 10.77
CA VAL A 305 -1.42 -9.64 11.68
C VAL A 305 -2.17 -10.44 12.75
N LEU A 306 -1.94 -10.10 14.02
CA LEU A 306 -2.62 -10.69 15.17
C LEU A 306 -3.20 -9.59 16.05
N ASP A 307 -4.51 -9.63 16.28
CA ASP A 307 -5.23 -8.65 17.14
C ASP A 307 -4.87 -7.19 16.82
N GLY A 308 -4.78 -6.87 15.54
CA GLY A 308 -4.42 -5.55 15.01
C GLY A 308 -2.92 -5.25 15.00
N CYS A 309 -2.07 -6.14 15.50
CA CYS A 309 -0.63 -5.97 15.52
C CYS A 309 0.02 -6.67 14.32
N SER A 310 0.69 -5.88 13.48
CA SER A 310 1.41 -6.38 12.32
C SER A 310 2.78 -6.91 12.72
N GLY A 311 3.07 -8.14 12.33
CA GLY A 311 4.40 -8.73 12.41
C GLY A 311 5.35 -8.15 11.36
N ILE A 312 6.57 -8.66 11.34
CA ILE A 312 7.58 -8.24 10.36
C ILE A 312 7.18 -8.79 8.98
N PRO A 313 7.05 -7.94 7.95
CA PRO A 313 6.81 -8.39 6.59
C PRO A 313 7.95 -9.28 6.10
N PHE A 314 7.59 -10.32 5.36
CA PHE A 314 8.53 -11.23 4.76
C PHE A 314 8.24 -11.39 3.26
N THR A 315 9.29 -11.37 2.43
CA THR A 315 9.15 -11.52 0.98
C THR A 315 9.56 -12.90 0.54
N ILE A 316 8.66 -13.60 -0.18
CA ILE A 316 8.92 -14.86 -0.85
C ILE A 316 8.90 -14.60 -2.35
N ARG A 317 10.01 -14.91 -3.04
CA ARG A 317 10.09 -14.83 -4.49
C ARG A 317 9.77 -16.19 -5.10
N VAL A 318 8.83 -16.21 -6.04
CA VAL A 318 8.51 -17.36 -6.89
C VAL A 318 8.99 -17.04 -8.30
N ASN A 319 10.00 -17.77 -8.75
CA ASN A 319 10.46 -17.71 -10.13
C ASN A 319 9.57 -18.58 -11.01
N VAL A 320 9.16 -18.04 -12.16
CA VAL A 320 8.32 -18.73 -13.14
C VAL A 320 9.12 -18.87 -14.44
N ASN A 321 9.43 -20.11 -14.77
CA ASN A 321 10.17 -20.44 -15.98
C ASN A 321 9.19 -20.57 -17.16
N PRO A 322 9.54 -20.06 -18.34
CA PRO A 322 8.73 -20.25 -19.54
C PRO A 322 8.69 -21.71 -19.96
N LEU A 323 7.62 -22.09 -20.62
CA LEU A 323 7.55 -23.37 -21.29
C LEU A 323 8.31 -23.29 -22.62
N PRO A 324 8.99 -24.38 -23.03
CA PRO A 324 9.51 -24.46 -24.38
C PRO A 324 8.39 -24.33 -25.42
N GLU A 325 8.62 -23.61 -26.49
CA GLU A 325 7.66 -23.40 -27.57
C GLU A 325 8.24 -23.95 -28.88
N PRO A 326 8.25 -25.27 -29.08
CA PRO A 326 8.63 -25.83 -30.37
C PRO A 326 7.64 -25.37 -31.43
N LYS A 327 8.12 -25.17 -32.65
CA LYS A 327 7.31 -24.77 -33.81
C LYS A 327 7.55 -25.76 -34.92
N LEU A 328 6.52 -26.47 -35.35
CA LEU A 328 6.59 -27.37 -36.48
C LEU A 328 5.84 -26.77 -37.66
N VAL A 329 6.36 -27.03 -38.83
CA VAL A 329 5.74 -26.61 -40.10
C VAL A 329 5.35 -27.89 -40.84
N ASP A 330 4.14 -27.89 -41.39
CA ASP A 330 3.67 -28.95 -42.25
C ASP A 330 4.60 -29.10 -43.47
N GLY A 331 4.75 -30.31 -43.91
CA GLY A 331 5.61 -30.63 -45.02
C GLY A 331 5.04 -31.71 -45.92
N SER A 332 5.78 -32.05 -46.94
CA SER A 332 5.45 -33.19 -47.76
C SER A 332 6.70 -33.94 -48.15
N ILE A 333 6.56 -35.23 -48.31
CA ILE A 333 7.56 -36.08 -48.95
C ILE A 333 7.09 -36.49 -50.32
N CYS A 334 8.01 -36.51 -51.24
CA CYS A 334 7.71 -36.99 -52.59
C CYS A 334 7.61 -38.51 -52.57
N VAL A 335 6.51 -39.03 -53.09
CA VAL A 335 6.27 -40.47 -53.21
C VAL A 335 6.15 -40.81 -54.69
N ASP A 336 6.54 -42.02 -55.05
CA ASP A 336 6.34 -42.57 -56.39
C ASP A 336 4.86 -42.96 -56.63
N GLU A 337 4.55 -43.43 -57.82
CA GLU A 337 3.21 -43.90 -58.20
C GLU A 337 2.68 -45.07 -57.33
N PHE A 338 3.56 -45.74 -56.58
CA PHE A 338 3.23 -46.81 -55.67
C PHE A 338 3.13 -46.32 -54.21
N GLY A 339 3.36 -45.01 -53.96
CA GLY A 339 3.34 -44.41 -52.63
C GLY A 339 4.62 -44.63 -51.81
N VAL A 340 5.73 -45.06 -52.46
CA VAL A 340 7.02 -45.27 -51.80
C VAL A 340 7.77 -43.93 -51.73
N PRO A 341 8.18 -43.47 -50.56
CA PRO A 341 8.92 -42.22 -50.39
C PRO A 341 10.31 -42.34 -51.02
N PHE A 342 10.68 -41.38 -51.88
CA PHE A 342 12.02 -41.23 -52.41
C PHE A 342 12.73 -39.96 -51.94
N GLN A 343 12.03 -39.15 -51.11
CA GLN A 343 12.58 -37.99 -50.47
C GLN A 343 12.11 -37.94 -49.03
N SER A 344 12.94 -37.41 -48.12
CA SER A 344 12.60 -37.21 -46.71
C SER A 344 12.36 -35.73 -46.43
N TYR A 345 11.59 -35.45 -45.41
CA TYR A 345 11.36 -34.11 -44.90
C TYR A 345 11.99 -33.92 -43.53
N THR A 346 12.76 -32.85 -43.34
CA THR A 346 13.34 -32.55 -42.05
C THR A 346 12.40 -31.62 -41.28
N LEU A 347 11.81 -32.13 -40.23
CA LEU A 347 11.08 -31.36 -39.21
C LEU A 347 12.10 -30.69 -38.31
N ASP A 348 11.94 -29.40 -38.07
CA ASP A 348 12.77 -28.62 -37.16
C ASP A 348 11.87 -28.01 -36.08
N SER A 349 12.18 -28.27 -34.84
CA SER A 349 11.46 -27.72 -33.68
C SER A 349 11.69 -26.22 -33.50
N GLY A 350 12.69 -25.65 -34.16
CA GLY A 350 13.12 -24.26 -33.96
C GLY A 350 13.83 -23.98 -32.63
N LEU A 351 14.15 -25.05 -31.88
CA LEU A 351 14.86 -24.99 -30.59
C LEU A 351 16.26 -25.60 -30.73
N ASP A 352 17.14 -25.36 -29.75
CA ASP A 352 18.51 -25.87 -29.78
C ASP A 352 18.71 -27.11 -28.88
N ASN A 353 19.66 -27.97 -29.25
CA ASN A 353 20.00 -29.20 -28.49
C ASN A 353 20.83 -28.94 -27.23
N ALA A 354 21.35 -27.72 -27.00
CA ALA A 354 22.17 -27.44 -25.84
C ALA A 354 21.28 -27.07 -24.63
N THR A 355 20.12 -26.52 -24.90
CA THR A 355 19.16 -26.03 -23.89
C THR A 355 18.02 -27.02 -23.68
N TYR A 356 17.66 -27.81 -24.68
CA TYR A 356 16.45 -28.62 -24.64
C TYR A 356 16.71 -30.09 -24.96
N ASP A 357 15.96 -30.95 -24.30
CA ASP A 357 15.82 -32.38 -24.58
C ASP A 357 14.52 -32.61 -25.34
N PHE A 358 14.50 -33.55 -26.28
CA PHE A 358 13.37 -33.75 -27.19
C PHE A 358 12.84 -35.20 -27.14
N VAL A 359 11.53 -35.32 -27.37
CA VAL A 359 10.87 -36.59 -27.69
C VAL A 359 9.93 -36.35 -28.86
N TRP A 360 10.20 -37.02 -29.96
CA TRP A 360 9.34 -36.97 -31.13
C TRP A 360 8.28 -38.06 -31.12
N TYR A 361 7.18 -37.78 -31.74
CA TYR A 361 6.04 -38.68 -31.88
C TYR A 361 5.65 -38.85 -33.33
N PHE A 362 5.19 -40.04 -33.71
CA PHE A 362 4.61 -40.35 -35.01
C PHE A 362 3.21 -40.94 -34.81
N ASN A 363 2.20 -40.34 -35.37
CA ASN A 363 0.79 -40.70 -35.23
C ASN A 363 0.40 -40.94 -33.74
N GLY A 364 0.87 -40.09 -32.83
CA GLY A 364 0.62 -40.14 -31.38
C GLY A 364 1.49 -41.12 -30.59
N ASN A 365 2.36 -41.90 -31.24
CA ASN A 365 3.25 -42.84 -30.56
C ASN A 365 4.67 -42.27 -30.47
N PRO A 366 5.36 -42.39 -29.33
CA PRO A 366 6.72 -41.90 -29.17
C PRO A 366 7.70 -42.67 -30.07
N ILE A 367 8.61 -41.89 -30.71
CA ILE A 367 9.67 -42.44 -31.54
C ILE A 367 10.89 -42.71 -30.65
N PRO A 368 11.38 -43.96 -30.56
CA PRO A 368 12.55 -44.25 -29.74
C PRO A 368 13.81 -43.52 -30.24
N ASN A 369 14.64 -43.06 -29.28
CA ASN A 369 15.92 -42.36 -29.55
C ASN A 369 15.80 -41.08 -30.40
N SER A 370 14.70 -40.41 -30.35
CA SER A 370 14.42 -39.15 -31.06
C SER A 370 14.68 -37.94 -30.16
N ASN A 371 15.92 -37.66 -29.83
CA ASN A 371 16.35 -36.68 -28.82
C ASN A 371 17.00 -35.39 -29.39
N ASN A 372 16.90 -35.18 -30.72
CA ASN A 372 17.45 -33.98 -31.37
C ASN A 372 16.36 -32.94 -31.66
N ALA A 373 16.78 -31.70 -31.79
CA ALA A 373 15.92 -30.59 -32.22
C ALA A 373 15.24 -30.78 -33.56
N THR A 374 15.86 -31.59 -34.42
CA THR A 374 15.35 -31.94 -35.76
C THR A 374 15.04 -33.41 -35.85
N TYR A 375 14.05 -33.74 -36.66
CA TYR A 375 13.70 -35.12 -36.99
C TYR A 375 13.47 -35.30 -38.49
N THR A 376 14.06 -36.35 -39.07
CA THR A 376 13.88 -36.65 -40.49
C THR A 376 12.70 -37.60 -40.69
N ALA A 377 11.61 -37.06 -41.22
CA ALA A 377 10.39 -37.78 -41.53
C ALA A 377 10.58 -38.57 -42.86
N ASN A 378 10.40 -39.87 -42.80
CA ASN A 378 10.50 -40.79 -43.93
C ASN A 378 9.16 -41.48 -44.22
N ALA A 379 8.09 -41.07 -43.60
CA ALA A 379 6.75 -41.61 -43.78
C ALA A 379 5.72 -40.51 -43.73
N VAL A 380 4.63 -40.67 -44.48
CA VAL A 380 3.47 -39.78 -44.41
C VAL A 380 2.71 -39.97 -43.12
N GLY A 381 2.39 -38.89 -42.42
CA GLY A 381 1.66 -38.97 -41.17
C GLY A 381 1.77 -37.70 -40.34
N THR A 382 1.22 -37.74 -39.14
CA THR A 382 1.30 -36.63 -38.18
C THR A 382 2.49 -36.84 -37.25
N TYR A 383 3.39 -35.88 -37.23
CA TYR A 383 4.53 -35.83 -36.34
C TYR A 383 4.29 -34.80 -35.23
N GLY A 384 4.73 -35.11 -34.02
CA GLY A 384 4.67 -34.19 -32.89
C GLY A 384 6.00 -34.15 -32.15
N VAL A 385 6.25 -33.10 -31.42
CA VAL A 385 7.44 -32.97 -30.58
C VAL A 385 7.08 -32.41 -29.21
N ILE A 386 7.68 -33.02 -28.19
CA ILE A 386 7.72 -32.47 -26.82
C ILE A 386 9.16 -32.06 -26.57
N ALA A 387 9.34 -30.81 -26.14
CA ALA A 387 10.63 -30.28 -25.69
C ALA A 387 10.61 -30.07 -24.20
N MET A 388 11.71 -30.37 -23.53
CA MET A 388 11.95 -30.12 -22.11
C MET A 388 13.19 -29.26 -21.95
N ASN A 389 13.10 -28.17 -21.20
CA ASN A 389 14.30 -27.40 -20.85
C ASN A 389 15.12 -28.19 -19.82
N SER A 390 16.35 -28.54 -20.14
CA SER A 390 17.22 -29.41 -19.32
C SER A 390 17.65 -28.82 -17.98
N LEU A 391 17.58 -27.48 -17.82
CA LEU A 391 17.90 -26.79 -16.55
C LEU A 391 16.68 -26.64 -15.64
N THR A 392 15.52 -26.31 -16.23
CA THR A 392 14.31 -25.99 -15.47
C THR A 392 13.35 -27.16 -15.36
N ASN A 393 13.53 -28.21 -16.16
CA ASN A 393 12.62 -29.35 -16.33
C ASN A 393 11.19 -28.95 -16.75
N CYS A 394 11.03 -27.76 -17.36
CA CYS A 394 9.76 -27.33 -17.90
C CYS A 394 9.55 -27.95 -19.28
N PHE A 395 8.38 -28.54 -19.48
CA PHE A 395 7.98 -29.17 -20.71
C PHE A 395 7.15 -28.23 -21.56
N SER A 396 7.22 -28.36 -22.89
CA SER A 396 6.20 -27.88 -23.79
C SER A 396 4.87 -28.61 -23.56
N SER A 397 3.81 -28.21 -24.29
CA SER A 397 2.54 -28.96 -24.26
C SER A 397 2.78 -30.45 -24.54
N VAL A 398 2.11 -31.30 -23.76
CA VAL A 398 2.19 -32.76 -23.89
C VAL A 398 1.01 -33.32 -24.68
N PHE A 399 1.11 -34.58 -25.11
CA PHE A 399 0.00 -35.24 -25.81
C PHE A 399 -1.32 -35.15 -25.00
N PRO A 400 -2.52 -34.83 -25.61
CA PRO A 400 -2.72 -34.64 -27.06
C PRO A 400 -2.40 -33.22 -27.59
N ASP A 401 -2.11 -32.24 -26.72
CA ASP A 401 -1.97 -30.82 -27.05
C ASP A 401 -0.54 -30.43 -27.48
N MET A 402 0.31 -31.42 -27.79
CA MET A 402 1.66 -31.14 -28.29
C MET A 402 1.61 -30.48 -29.69
N VAL A 403 2.65 -29.71 -29.99
CA VAL A 403 2.81 -29.15 -31.33
C VAL A 403 3.01 -30.27 -32.34
N THR A 404 2.22 -30.25 -33.40
CA THR A 404 2.23 -31.26 -34.46
C THR A 404 2.36 -30.64 -35.84
N ALA A 405 2.92 -31.39 -36.77
CA ALA A 405 2.93 -31.07 -38.18
C ALA A 405 2.50 -32.29 -39.00
N VAL A 406 1.82 -32.05 -40.07
CA VAL A 406 1.43 -33.08 -41.02
C VAL A 406 2.48 -33.17 -42.12
N VAL A 407 3.04 -34.35 -42.31
CA VAL A 407 3.88 -34.66 -43.46
C VAL A 407 3.01 -35.42 -44.47
N GLY A 408 2.64 -34.74 -45.51
CA GLY A 408 1.81 -35.28 -46.57
C GLY A 408 2.63 -35.98 -47.65
N SER A 409 1.94 -36.57 -48.63
CA SER A 409 2.56 -37.05 -49.87
C SER A 409 2.21 -36.10 -51.02
N THR A 410 3.20 -35.83 -51.88
CA THR A 410 2.96 -35.14 -53.16
C THR A 410 3.12 -36.10 -54.30
N THR A 411 2.14 -36.12 -55.21
CA THR A 411 2.29 -36.65 -56.57
C THR A 411 2.62 -35.50 -57.51
N PRO A 412 3.43 -35.68 -58.57
CA PRO A 412 3.99 -34.59 -59.38
C PRO A 412 2.99 -33.79 -60.24
N SER A 413 1.70 -33.97 -60.14
CA SER A 413 0.72 -33.24 -60.96
C SER A 413 -0.03 -32.22 -60.10
N ALA A 414 0.38 -30.98 -60.20
CA ALA A 414 -0.37 -29.82 -59.71
C ALA A 414 -0.54 -28.81 -60.83
N ASP A 415 -1.66 -28.12 -60.83
CA ASP A 415 -1.99 -27.08 -61.77
C ASP A 415 -2.25 -25.76 -61.05
N ILE A 416 -1.94 -24.65 -61.70
CA ILE A 416 -2.05 -23.32 -61.09
C ILE A 416 -2.91 -22.41 -61.99
N GLU A 417 -3.89 -21.80 -61.38
CA GLU A 417 -4.70 -20.76 -62.01
C GLU A 417 -4.59 -19.46 -61.19
N VAL A 418 -4.62 -18.32 -61.88
CA VAL A 418 -4.53 -17.00 -61.25
C VAL A 418 -5.70 -16.15 -61.69
N TYR A 419 -6.41 -15.61 -60.72
CA TYR A 419 -7.54 -14.71 -60.93
C TYR A 419 -7.14 -13.29 -60.52
N GLN A 420 -7.30 -12.35 -61.47
CA GLN A 420 -7.14 -10.93 -61.16
C GLN A 420 -8.50 -10.31 -60.87
N SER A 421 -8.58 -9.49 -59.82
CA SER A 421 -9.70 -8.57 -59.57
C SER A 421 -9.22 -7.12 -59.63
N ASP A 422 -10.20 -6.20 -59.78
CA ASP A 422 -9.96 -4.76 -59.75
C ASP A 422 -9.08 -4.26 -60.91
N TYR A 423 -9.39 -4.68 -62.15
CA TYR A 423 -8.74 -4.17 -63.36
C TYR A 423 -8.74 -2.64 -63.38
N PHE A 424 -7.65 -2.04 -63.79
CA PHE A 424 -7.44 -0.58 -63.90
C PHE A 424 -7.36 0.16 -62.55
N SER A 425 -7.42 -0.50 -61.42
CA SER A 425 -7.44 0.17 -60.10
C SER A 425 -6.09 0.78 -59.68
N GLY A 426 -5.00 0.41 -60.36
CA GLY A 426 -3.64 0.72 -59.93
C GLY A 426 -3.15 -0.09 -58.72
N ASN A 427 -4.04 -0.82 -58.08
CA ASN A 427 -3.79 -1.68 -56.94
C ASN A 427 -4.59 -2.98 -57.06
N ALA A 428 -4.22 -3.78 -58.10
CA ALA A 428 -4.92 -5.02 -58.36
C ALA A 428 -4.72 -6.07 -57.26
N THR A 429 -5.68 -6.96 -57.14
CA THR A 429 -5.57 -8.14 -56.29
C THR A 429 -5.46 -9.37 -57.19
N LEU A 430 -4.42 -10.18 -56.93
CA LEU A 430 -4.26 -11.49 -57.57
C LEU A 430 -4.58 -12.58 -56.54
N THR A 431 -5.42 -13.51 -56.93
CA THR A 431 -5.75 -14.70 -56.14
C THR A 431 -5.27 -15.93 -56.90
N VAL A 432 -4.46 -16.72 -56.24
CA VAL A 432 -3.86 -17.94 -56.84
C VAL A 432 -4.66 -19.15 -56.38
N ASP A 433 -5.06 -19.98 -57.30
CA ASP A 433 -5.69 -21.27 -57.01
C ASP A 433 -4.79 -22.39 -57.54
N VAL A 434 -4.41 -23.28 -56.64
CA VAL A 434 -3.57 -24.44 -57.01
C VAL A 434 -4.40 -25.69 -56.77
N THR A 435 -4.60 -26.44 -57.84
CA THR A 435 -5.29 -27.74 -57.81
C THR A 435 -4.26 -28.86 -57.89
N GLY A 436 -4.37 -29.85 -57.01
CA GLY A 436 -3.36 -30.91 -56.91
C GLY A 436 -2.21 -30.50 -56.00
N GLY A 437 -1.23 -31.35 -55.86
CA GLY A 437 -0.16 -31.21 -54.87
C GLY A 437 -0.63 -31.59 -53.47
N SER A 438 0.27 -31.76 -52.52
CA SER A 438 -0.05 -32.00 -51.14
C SER A 438 0.95 -31.25 -50.24
N GLY A 439 0.46 -30.71 -49.12
CA GLY A 439 1.25 -29.93 -48.18
C GLY A 439 0.91 -28.46 -48.15
N THR A 440 1.63 -27.70 -47.34
CA THR A 440 1.43 -26.26 -47.25
C THR A 440 2.15 -25.55 -48.38
N LEU A 441 1.37 -24.90 -49.25
CA LEU A 441 1.92 -24.09 -50.34
C LEU A 441 2.32 -22.70 -49.82
N MET A 442 3.42 -22.23 -50.37
CA MET A 442 3.90 -20.86 -50.20
C MET A 442 3.93 -20.19 -51.55
N TYR A 443 3.59 -18.95 -51.58
CA TYR A 443 3.44 -18.17 -52.79
C TYR A 443 4.39 -16.99 -52.80
N SER A 444 4.99 -16.69 -53.96
CA SER A 444 5.72 -15.44 -54.13
C SER A 444 5.29 -14.75 -55.42
N LEU A 445 5.41 -13.45 -55.45
CA LEU A 445 5.22 -12.60 -56.62
C LEU A 445 6.57 -12.00 -56.98
N ASP A 446 6.97 -12.10 -58.23
CA ASP A 446 8.20 -11.52 -58.82
C ASP A 446 9.47 -11.86 -58.02
N GLU A 447 9.65 -13.12 -57.66
CA GLU A 447 10.78 -13.59 -56.82
C GLU A 447 10.84 -12.93 -55.44
N GLY A 448 9.75 -12.30 -54.97
CA GLY A 448 9.64 -11.72 -53.65
C GLY A 448 9.65 -12.77 -52.51
N THR A 449 9.46 -12.31 -51.27
CA THR A 449 9.39 -13.20 -50.12
C THR A 449 8.19 -14.15 -50.22
N LEU A 450 8.42 -15.42 -49.89
CA LEU A 450 7.37 -16.42 -49.82
C LEU A 450 6.37 -16.07 -48.71
N GLN A 451 5.08 -16.15 -49.00
CA GLN A 451 3.97 -15.95 -48.08
C GLN A 451 3.00 -17.13 -48.11
N ALA A 452 2.33 -17.37 -47.00
CA ALA A 452 1.30 -18.42 -46.92
C ALA A 452 -0.04 -18.00 -47.55
N SER A 453 -0.28 -16.71 -47.66
CA SER A 453 -1.47 -16.20 -48.35
C SER A 453 -1.37 -16.40 -49.86
N ASN A 454 -2.40 -16.96 -50.43
CA ASN A 454 -2.55 -17.09 -51.90
C ASN A 454 -3.10 -15.81 -52.54
N VAL A 455 -3.17 -14.71 -51.80
CA VAL A 455 -3.69 -13.42 -52.25
C VAL A 455 -2.59 -12.37 -52.19
N PHE A 456 -2.35 -11.72 -53.32
CA PHE A 456 -1.46 -10.58 -53.44
C PHE A 456 -2.29 -9.33 -53.68
N THR A 457 -2.15 -8.34 -52.79
CA THR A 457 -2.86 -7.06 -52.91
C THR A 457 -1.91 -5.94 -53.28
N ASN A 458 -2.43 -4.87 -53.89
CA ASN A 458 -1.65 -3.72 -54.33
C ASN A 458 -0.61 -4.08 -55.40
N VAL A 459 -0.95 -5.01 -56.27
CA VAL A 459 -0.09 -5.40 -57.38
C VAL A 459 -0.14 -4.32 -58.47
N SER A 460 1.04 -3.89 -58.95
CA SER A 460 1.16 -2.87 -59.98
C SER A 460 0.67 -3.38 -61.35
N ALA A 461 0.38 -2.48 -62.24
CA ALA A 461 0.11 -2.88 -63.63
C ALA A 461 1.40 -3.34 -64.33
N GLY A 462 1.29 -4.35 -65.17
CA GLY A 462 2.39 -4.91 -65.93
C GLY A 462 2.53 -6.43 -65.80
N PRO A 463 3.60 -7.01 -66.35
CA PRO A 463 3.86 -8.43 -66.25
C PRO A 463 4.35 -8.80 -64.86
N HIS A 464 3.83 -9.88 -64.31
CA HIS A 464 4.20 -10.45 -63.03
C HIS A 464 4.31 -11.96 -63.15
N THR A 465 5.20 -12.54 -62.36
CA THR A 465 5.34 -13.99 -62.23
C THR A 465 4.99 -14.45 -60.85
N ILE A 466 4.04 -15.35 -60.72
CA ILE A 466 3.68 -16.01 -59.48
C ILE A 466 4.40 -17.34 -59.40
N THR A 467 5.01 -17.61 -58.29
CA THR A 467 5.57 -18.92 -57.98
C THR A 467 4.81 -19.53 -56.79
N ALA A 468 4.35 -20.75 -56.95
CA ALA A 468 3.80 -21.57 -55.89
C ALA A 468 4.71 -22.77 -55.66
N ILE A 469 5.22 -22.90 -54.44
CA ILE A 469 6.07 -24.01 -54.03
C ILE A 469 5.49 -24.67 -52.80
N ASP A 470 5.62 -25.95 -52.66
CA ASP A 470 5.46 -26.57 -51.39
C ASP A 470 6.76 -26.40 -50.54
N THR A 471 6.61 -26.45 -49.22
CA THR A 471 7.74 -26.26 -48.33
C THR A 471 8.82 -27.34 -48.44
N GLN A 472 8.56 -28.39 -49.19
CA GLN A 472 9.44 -29.54 -49.44
C GLN A 472 10.11 -29.53 -50.82
N GLY A 473 9.63 -28.66 -51.72
CA GLY A 473 10.16 -28.55 -53.05
C GLY A 473 9.72 -29.67 -54.00
N CYS A 474 8.68 -30.44 -53.67
CA CYS A 474 8.12 -31.46 -54.55
C CYS A 474 7.20 -30.84 -55.60
N THR A 475 6.60 -29.73 -55.31
CA THR A 475 5.75 -28.95 -56.23
C THR A 475 6.41 -27.59 -56.45
N TYR A 476 6.68 -27.26 -57.69
CA TYR A 476 7.17 -25.95 -58.11
C TYR A 476 6.36 -25.55 -59.37
N LEU A 477 5.53 -24.55 -59.20
CA LEU A 477 4.68 -24.02 -60.25
C LEU A 477 4.99 -22.56 -60.47
N THR A 478 5.02 -22.16 -61.71
CA THR A 478 5.12 -20.75 -62.10
C THR A 478 3.97 -20.38 -63.02
N TYR A 479 3.46 -19.18 -62.86
CA TYR A 479 2.40 -18.64 -63.70
C TYR A 479 2.68 -17.18 -64.01
N ASP A 480 2.79 -16.88 -65.32
CA ASP A 480 2.96 -15.50 -65.78
C ASP A 480 1.58 -14.86 -65.92
N VAL A 481 1.36 -13.76 -65.22
CA VAL A 481 0.12 -13.00 -65.25
C VAL A 481 0.41 -11.56 -65.66
N PHE A 482 -0.44 -11.01 -66.49
CA PHE A 482 -0.36 -9.61 -66.88
C PHE A 482 -1.45 -8.82 -66.15
N VAL A 483 -1.05 -7.90 -65.24
CA VAL A 483 -1.99 -7.05 -64.49
C VAL A 483 -2.37 -5.86 -65.36
N ILE A 484 -3.65 -5.84 -65.75
CA ILE A 484 -4.17 -4.82 -66.64
C ILE A 484 -4.32 -3.49 -65.91
N GLY A 485 -3.57 -2.51 -66.41
CA GLY A 485 -3.66 -1.12 -65.95
C GLY A 485 -3.74 -0.18 -67.15
N TYR A 486 -3.66 1.10 -66.93
CA TYR A 486 -3.60 2.09 -68.00
C TYR A 486 -2.55 3.15 -67.66
N PRO A 487 -1.84 3.66 -68.75
CA PRO A 487 -0.88 4.74 -68.55
C PRO A 487 -1.59 6.04 -68.16
N GLN A 488 -1.15 6.65 -67.03
CA GLN A 488 -1.71 7.92 -66.52
C GLN A 488 -1.37 9.12 -67.41
N TYR A 489 -0.33 8.98 -68.25
CA TYR A 489 0.09 9.99 -69.21
C TYR A 489 0.85 9.35 -70.37
N PHE A 490 0.97 10.09 -71.44
CA PHE A 490 1.87 9.79 -72.54
C PHE A 490 2.45 11.08 -73.14
N THR A 491 3.54 10.95 -73.89
CA THR A 491 4.34 12.10 -74.33
C THR A 491 4.63 11.96 -75.81
N PRO A 492 3.66 12.26 -76.72
CA PRO A 492 3.82 12.09 -78.14
C PRO A 492 4.74 13.18 -78.76
N ASN A 493 6.04 13.09 -78.49
CA ASN A 493 7.08 14.02 -78.90
C ASN A 493 8.02 13.42 -79.98
N GLY A 494 7.88 12.13 -80.30
CA GLY A 494 8.65 11.42 -81.31
C GLY A 494 10.03 10.97 -80.87
N ASP A 495 10.27 10.86 -79.53
CA ASP A 495 11.54 10.39 -78.96
C ASP A 495 11.61 8.85 -78.81
N GLY A 496 10.52 8.16 -79.11
CA GLY A 496 10.40 6.71 -79.03
C GLY A 496 9.95 6.18 -77.69
N TYR A 497 9.69 7.09 -76.66
CA TYR A 497 9.23 6.70 -75.32
C TYR A 497 7.84 7.31 -75.02
N ASN A 498 6.88 6.45 -74.68
CA ASN A 498 5.50 6.87 -74.37
C ASN A 498 4.86 7.76 -75.51
N ASP A 499 5.23 7.58 -76.71
CA ASP A 499 4.72 8.35 -77.90
C ASP A 499 3.27 8.01 -78.26
N THR A 500 2.80 6.86 -77.79
CA THR A 500 1.43 6.38 -78.01
C THR A 500 0.81 5.95 -76.69
N TRP A 501 -0.44 6.31 -76.49
CA TRP A 501 -1.22 5.84 -75.41
C TRP A 501 -2.02 4.61 -75.77
N PHE A 502 -1.84 3.52 -75.09
CA PHE A 502 -2.58 2.27 -75.26
C PHE A 502 -2.67 1.54 -73.93
N ILE A 503 -3.52 0.58 -73.82
CA ILE A 503 -3.65 -0.30 -72.67
C ILE A 503 -3.15 -1.67 -73.07
N GLU A 504 -2.10 -2.13 -72.40
CA GLU A 504 -1.47 -3.43 -72.66
C GLU A 504 -2.31 -4.55 -71.97
N GLY A 505 -2.35 -5.72 -72.61
CA GLY A 505 -3.05 -6.90 -72.09
C GLY A 505 -4.54 -6.97 -72.42
N LEU A 506 -5.04 -6.06 -73.24
CA LEU A 506 -6.43 -6.08 -73.69
C LEU A 506 -6.65 -7.07 -74.80
N GLN A 507 -7.84 -7.66 -74.87
CA GLN A 507 -8.27 -8.52 -75.95
C GLN A 507 -8.73 -7.69 -77.19
N ASP A 508 -8.57 -8.19 -78.39
CA ASP A 508 -9.05 -7.51 -79.62
C ASP A 508 -10.56 -7.21 -79.61
N THR A 509 -11.30 -7.86 -78.71
CA THR A 509 -12.74 -7.62 -78.51
C THR A 509 -13.04 -6.41 -77.64
N ASP A 510 -12.05 -5.95 -76.86
CA ASP A 510 -12.21 -4.85 -75.98
C ASP A 510 -12.14 -3.52 -76.74
N VAL A 511 -13.03 -2.62 -76.44
CA VAL A 511 -13.17 -1.38 -77.21
C VAL A 511 -12.99 -0.19 -76.25
N ILE A 512 -11.99 0.64 -76.59
CA ILE A 512 -11.70 1.87 -75.88
C ILE A 512 -12.27 3.05 -76.66
N HIS A 513 -12.98 3.94 -76.04
CA HIS A 513 -13.44 5.22 -76.56
C HIS A 513 -12.73 6.36 -75.89
N ILE A 514 -12.01 7.20 -76.56
CA ILE A 514 -11.29 8.36 -76.07
C ILE A 514 -12.08 9.62 -76.37
N PHE A 515 -12.23 10.47 -75.39
CA PHE A 515 -13.01 11.71 -75.44
C PHE A 515 -12.16 12.91 -75.01
N ASP A 516 -12.49 14.07 -75.58
CA ASP A 516 -11.97 15.34 -75.06
C ASP A 516 -12.72 15.79 -73.83
N ARG A 517 -12.28 16.92 -73.22
CA ARG A 517 -12.88 17.51 -72.00
C ARG A 517 -14.36 17.92 -72.18
N TYR A 518 -14.87 17.99 -73.35
CA TYR A 518 -16.25 18.34 -73.66
C TYR A 518 -17.11 17.11 -73.96
N GLY A 519 -16.55 15.91 -73.87
CA GLY A 519 -17.24 14.66 -74.10
C GLY A 519 -17.36 14.31 -75.58
N LYS A 520 -16.63 14.98 -76.49
CA LYS A 520 -16.59 14.64 -77.89
C LYS A 520 -15.68 13.40 -78.10
N LEU A 521 -16.19 12.40 -78.78
CA LEU A 521 -15.41 11.20 -79.18
C LEU A 521 -14.28 11.61 -80.10
N ILE A 522 -13.05 11.31 -79.75
CA ILE A 522 -11.84 11.62 -80.46
C ILE A 522 -11.35 10.39 -81.18
N LYS A 523 -11.29 9.24 -80.56
CA LYS A 523 -10.74 8.00 -81.16
C LYS A 523 -11.45 6.80 -80.51
N GLN A 524 -11.60 5.78 -81.37
CA GLN A 524 -11.94 4.45 -80.87
C GLN A 524 -10.74 3.55 -81.15
N LEU A 525 -10.33 2.75 -80.16
CA LEU A 525 -9.25 1.78 -80.26
C LEU A 525 -9.80 0.38 -79.96
N ARG A 526 -9.14 -0.64 -80.44
CA ARG A 526 -9.45 -2.04 -80.20
C ARG A 526 -8.20 -2.76 -79.67
N GLY A 527 -8.37 -3.57 -78.66
CA GLY A 527 -7.26 -4.27 -78.02
C GLY A 527 -6.12 -3.33 -77.61
N GLU A 528 -4.93 -3.62 -78.07
CA GLU A 528 -3.72 -2.85 -77.77
C GLU A 528 -3.41 -1.76 -78.79
N GLU A 529 -4.39 -1.37 -79.66
CA GLU A 529 -4.18 -0.24 -80.57
C GLU A 529 -3.76 1.02 -79.79
N GLY A 530 -2.69 1.69 -80.30
CA GLY A 530 -2.18 2.92 -79.70
C GLY A 530 -2.75 4.19 -80.30
N TRP A 531 -2.94 5.20 -79.47
CA TRP A 531 -3.30 6.56 -79.89
C TRP A 531 -2.12 7.52 -79.73
N ASN A 532 -1.76 8.19 -80.84
CA ASN A 532 -0.61 9.11 -80.93
C ASN A 532 -0.96 10.57 -80.66
N GLY A 533 -2.12 10.86 -80.07
CA GLY A 533 -2.55 12.22 -79.72
C GLY A 533 -3.01 13.08 -80.91
N THR A 534 -3.44 12.43 -82.06
CA THR A 534 -3.98 13.14 -83.23
C THR A 534 -5.48 12.89 -83.42
N TYR A 535 -6.18 13.86 -84.00
CA TYR A 535 -7.54 13.75 -84.51
C TYR A 535 -7.64 14.32 -85.89
N ASN A 536 -8.12 13.52 -86.85
CA ASN A 536 -8.15 13.87 -88.27
C ASN A 536 -6.79 14.37 -88.81
N GLN A 537 -5.70 13.73 -88.37
CA GLN A 537 -4.29 14.05 -88.76
C GLN A 537 -3.77 15.37 -88.10
N GLU A 538 -4.55 16.08 -87.34
CA GLU A 538 -4.10 17.27 -86.62
C GLU A 538 -3.70 16.92 -85.17
N LEU A 539 -2.66 17.63 -84.68
CA LEU A 539 -2.18 17.45 -83.31
C LEU A 539 -3.18 18.08 -82.30
N LEU A 540 -3.59 17.31 -81.37
CA LEU A 540 -4.44 17.81 -80.27
C LEU A 540 -3.63 18.49 -79.16
N PRO A 541 -4.24 19.40 -78.34
CA PRO A 541 -3.53 20.13 -77.31
C PRO A 541 -3.12 19.23 -76.13
N SER A 542 -2.00 19.60 -75.46
CA SER A 542 -1.59 19.00 -74.18
C SER A 542 -2.62 19.30 -73.15
N THR A 543 -3.36 18.29 -72.70
CA THR A 543 -4.44 18.36 -71.71
C THR A 543 -4.82 16.94 -71.27
N ASP A 544 -5.77 16.83 -70.37
CA ASP A 544 -6.37 15.55 -70.03
C ASP A 544 -7.39 15.11 -71.05
N TYR A 545 -7.41 13.83 -71.30
CA TYR A 545 -8.37 13.11 -72.16
C TYR A 545 -9.05 12.03 -71.34
N TRP A 546 -10.30 11.78 -71.58
CA TRP A 546 -11.10 10.80 -70.89
C TRP A 546 -11.29 9.58 -71.79
N PHE A 547 -11.34 8.41 -71.17
CA PHE A 547 -11.66 7.21 -71.89
C PHE A 547 -12.71 6.38 -71.17
N THR A 548 -13.41 5.59 -71.95
CA THR A 548 -14.25 4.49 -71.50
C THR A 548 -13.81 3.22 -72.18
N ILE A 549 -13.77 2.15 -71.43
CA ILE A 549 -13.51 0.80 -71.97
C ILE A 549 -14.59 -0.14 -71.44
N ASP A 550 -15.12 -0.94 -72.40
CA ASP A 550 -15.99 -2.08 -72.08
C ASP A 550 -15.12 -3.34 -72.15
N TYR A 551 -15.02 -4.08 -71.07
CA TYR A 551 -14.11 -5.23 -70.96
C TYR A 551 -14.78 -6.39 -70.19
N LEU A 552 -14.16 -7.55 -70.22
CA LEU A 552 -14.55 -8.71 -69.44
C LEU A 552 -13.61 -8.91 -68.29
N GLU A 553 -14.14 -8.91 -67.06
CA GLU A 553 -13.40 -9.27 -65.86
C GLU A 553 -14.01 -10.54 -65.29
N ASN A 554 -13.26 -11.61 -65.29
CA ASN A 554 -13.71 -12.93 -64.84
C ASN A 554 -15.05 -13.36 -65.51
N GLY A 555 -15.18 -13.12 -66.83
CA GLY A 555 -16.36 -13.45 -67.62
C GLY A 555 -17.56 -12.51 -67.40
N VAL A 556 -17.44 -11.48 -66.59
CA VAL A 556 -18.49 -10.48 -66.37
C VAL A 556 -18.16 -9.21 -67.18
N LYS A 557 -19.13 -8.72 -67.94
CA LYS A 557 -18.99 -7.45 -68.69
C LYS A 557 -18.99 -6.29 -67.67
N LYS A 558 -17.93 -5.48 -67.69
CA LYS A 558 -17.78 -4.27 -66.93
C LYS A 558 -17.43 -3.08 -67.84
N GLN A 559 -17.66 -1.87 -67.36
CA GLN A 559 -17.21 -0.64 -67.99
C GLN A 559 -16.37 0.13 -67.01
N PHE A 560 -15.19 0.55 -67.46
CA PHE A 560 -14.31 1.44 -66.71
C PHE A 560 -14.21 2.81 -67.38
N LYS A 561 -14.06 3.87 -66.59
CA LYS A 561 -13.93 5.25 -67.03
C LYS A 561 -12.84 5.94 -66.25
N ALA A 562 -11.92 6.55 -66.95
CA ALA A 562 -10.86 7.33 -66.32
C ALA A 562 -10.37 8.45 -67.25
N HIS A 563 -9.33 9.12 -66.84
CA HIS A 563 -8.63 10.09 -67.68
C HIS A 563 -7.13 9.83 -67.64
N PHE A 564 -6.46 10.36 -68.62
CA PHE A 564 -5.01 10.36 -68.73
C PHE A 564 -4.52 11.69 -69.34
N ALA A 565 -3.31 12.09 -68.99
CA ALA A 565 -2.72 13.34 -69.47
C ALA A 565 -1.90 13.15 -70.72
N MET A 566 -2.12 13.97 -71.69
CA MET A 566 -1.19 14.11 -72.85
C MET A 566 -0.28 15.31 -72.60
N LYS A 567 1.03 15.09 -72.63
CA LYS A 567 2.08 16.10 -72.42
C LYS A 567 2.98 16.12 -73.62
N ARG A 568 3.24 17.27 -74.23
CA ARG A 568 4.19 17.47 -75.33
C ARG A 568 5.23 18.49 -74.93
#